data_b1b929f02141ba50b8d4f510b7aebb32
#
_entry.id   b1b929f02141ba50b8d4f510b7aebb32
#
_cell.length_a   1.000
_cell.length_b   1.000
_cell.length_c   1.000
_cell.angle_alpha   90.00
_cell.angle_beta   90.00
_cell.angle_gamma   90.00
#
_symmetry.space_group_name_H-M   'P 1'
#
loop_
_entity.id
_entity.type
_entity.pdbx_description
1 polymer ?
#
loop_
_entity_poly.entity_id
_entity_poly.type
_entity_poly.pdbx_seq_one_letter_code
_entity_poly.pdbx_strand_id
1 'polypeptide(L)'
;TLNANGSYSYVANQTAADALDAGDSVTDSFNYTISDGTATDIGTITITVLGINDDPVAQDDVGVIAEGSTLTVANSANANVSGSYDATGEHSGDVIDTSSSSHTDSDADASSSLSITHVKLSGGSNSTVASSSSYNSNGTSITGTYGTLTIGADGSYTYAATTDATDALDAGESATDTFVYTLSDGTTITTANITITVLGANDAPVARNDTGTINEDATLTVSDGDGNSTVAAATFVDSFSISSQQGSPSGLAFNTDGTKMFVTGYSSGQKVNEYTLSTGFDVSTASYVDSLDISGQDTVPAGVTFNTDGTKMFV
;
A
#
# COMPACT_ATOMS: atom_id res chain seq x y z
N THR A 1 -26.91 18.48 -41.56
CA THR A 1 -27.58 19.71 -42.01
C THR A 1 -27.33 19.92 -43.49
N LEU A 2 -28.36 20.19 -44.27
CA LEU A 2 -28.30 20.58 -45.70
C LEU A 2 -28.93 21.97 -45.86
N ASN A 3 -28.26 22.86 -46.53
CA ASN A 3 -28.71 24.23 -46.82
C ASN A 3 -29.25 24.36 -48.22
N ALA A 4 -30.11 25.37 -48.44
CA ALA A 4 -30.73 25.65 -49.74
C ALA A 4 -29.72 25.97 -50.87
N ASN A 5 -28.49 26.41 -50.52
CA ASN A 5 -27.41 26.68 -51.47
C ASN A 5 -26.60 25.42 -51.83
N GLY A 6 -27.01 24.23 -51.38
CA GLY A 6 -26.32 22.96 -51.60
C GLY A 6 -25.17 22.66 -50.67
N SER A 7 -24.79 23.57 -49.78
CA SER A 7 -23.77 23.25 -48.75
C SER A 7 -24.36 22.35 -47.67
N TYR A 8 -23.54 21.42 -47.13
CA TYR A 8 -23.96 20.55 -46.05
C TYR A 8 -22.87 20.33 -45.02
N SER A 9 -23.29 19.95 -43.82
CA SER A 9 -22.41 19.40 -42.77
C SER A 9 -22.97 18.06 -42.30
N TYR A 10 -22.10 17.13 -42.07
CA TYR A 10 -22.37 15.82 -41.48
C TYR A 10 -21.49 15.66 -40.25
N VAL A 11 -22.01 15.11 -39.16
CA VAL A 11 -21.28 14.82 -37.93
C VAL A 11 -21.49 13.35 -37.60
N ALA A 12 -20.40 12.58 -37.61
CA ALA A 12 -20.40 11.18 -37.26
C ALA A 12 -20.05 11.07 -35.75
N ASN A 13 -21.04 11.26 -34.86
CA ASN A 13 -20.92 11.25 -33.41
C ASN A 13 -21.96 10.33 -32.75
N GLN A 14 -22.40 9.32 -33.44
CA GLN A 14 -23.31 8.31 -32.91
C GLN A 14 -22.49 7.11 -32.41
N THR A 15 -22.95 6.46 -31.34
CA THR A 15 -22.34 5.23 -30.81
C THR A 15 -22.05 4.14 -31.87
N ALA A 16 -22.90 4.10 -32.94
CA ALA A 16 -22.66 3.19 -34.05
C ALA A 16 -21.50 3.62 -34.96
N ALA A 17 -21.06 4.86 -34.91
CA ALA A 17 -19.86 5.32 -35.61
C ALA A 17 -18.62 5.09 -34.74
N ASP A 18 -18.73 5.28 -33.42
CA ASP A 18 -17.65 5.02 -32.44
C ASP A 18 -17.32 3.51 -32.35
N ALA A 19 -18.27 2.62 -32.68
CA ALA A 19 -18.10 1.16 -32.70
C ALA A 19 -17.47 0.61 -34.00
N LEU A 20 -16.98 1.46 -34.88
CA LEU A 20 -16.32 1.05 -36.12
C LEU A 20 -14.81 0.91 -35.89
N ASP A 21 -14.30 -0.28 -36.00
CA ASP A 21 -12.85 -0.55 -35.89
C ASP A 21 -12.05 0.13 -37.01
N ALA A 22 -10.79 0.37 -36.80
CA ALA A 22 -9.88 0.89 -37.81
C ALA A 22 -9.89 0.02 -39.09
N GLY A 23 -10.33 0.60 -40.21
CA GLY A 23 -10.47 -0.08 -41.49
C GLY A 23 -11.91 -0.46 -41.86
N ASP A 24 -12.82 -0.34 -40.92
CA ASP A 24 -14.25 -0.50 -41.17
C ASP A 24 -14.83 0.75 -41.85
N SER A 25 -15.96 0.57 -42.49
CA SER A 25 -16.71 1.69 -43.06
C SER A 25 -18.20 1.39 -43.16
N VAL A 26 -19.01 2.42 -42.91
CA VAL A 26 -20.46 2.39 -43.12
C VAL A 26 -20.88 3.58 -43.95
N THR A 27 -22.06 3.51 -44.55
CA THR A 27 -22.60 4.60 -45.39
C THR A 27 -23.95 5.04 -44.89
N ASP A 28 -24.10 6.36 -44.80
CA ASP A 28 -25.40 7.02 -44.67
C ASP A 28 -25.82 7.63 -46.00
N SER A 29 -27.09 7.50 -46.34
CA SER A 29 -27.65 8.04 -47.59
C SER A 29 -28.86 8.92 -47.32
N PHE A 30 -28.85 10.11 -47.88
CA PHE A 30 -29.89 11.14 -47.73
C PHE A 30 -30.38 11.58 -49.08
N ASN A 31 -31.70 11.47 -49.33
CA ASN A 31 -32.31 12.02 -50.52
C ASN A 31 -32.58 13.52 -50.33
N TYR A 32 -32.33 14.31 -51.37
CA TYR A 32 -32.68 15.72 -51.42
C TYR A 32 -33.40 16.04 -52.73
N THR A 33 -34.23 17.05 -52.71
CA THR A 33 -35.01 17.51 -53.91
C THR A 33 -34.47 18.86 -54.33
N ILE A 34 -34.17 18.99 -55.61
CA ILE A 34 -33.89 20.29 -56.26
C ILE A 34 -35.11 20.74 -57.05
N SER A 35 -35.25 22.04 -57.18
CA SER A 35 -36.36 22.64 -58.02
C SER A 35 -35.81 23.87 -58.70
N ASP A 36 -36.25 24.06 -59.95
CA ASP A 36 -36.11 25.32 -60.76
C ASP A 36 -37.30 26.24 -60.63
N GLY A 37 -38.29 25.88 -59.78
CA GLY A 37 -39.55 26.57 -59.59
C GLY A 37 -40.67 26.04 -60.45
N THR A 38 -40.41 25.13 -61.40
CA THR A 38 -41.40 24.54 -62.32
C THR A 38 -41.38 23.00 -62.18
N ALA A 39 -40.23 22.41 -62.13
CA ALA A 39 -40.04 20.96 -62.02
C ALA A 39 -39.16 20.65 -60.81
N THR A 40 -39.20 19.40 -60.39
CA THR A 40 -38.32 18.87 -59.28
C THR A 40 -37.61 17.61 -59.70
N ASP A 41 -36.43 17.40 -59.15
CA ASP A 41 -35.66 16.15 -59.27
C ASP A 41 -35.05 15.75 -57.90
N ILE A 42 -34.83 14.46 -57.77
CA ILE A 42 -34.31 13.87 -56.50
C ILE A 42 -32.86 13.40 -56.69
N GLY A 43 -31.98 13.96 -55.92
CA GLY A 43 -30.58 13.47 -55.77
C GLY A 43 -30.36 12.75 -54.45
N THR A 44 -29.27 12.05 -54.33
CA THR A 44 -28.84 11.37 -53.11
C THR A 44 -27.44 11.84 -52.68
N ILE A 45 -27.31 12.21 -51.45
CA ILE A 45 -26.00 12.40 -50.79
C ILE A 45 -25.65 11.10 -50.07
N THR A 46 -24.51 10.49 -50.39
CA THR A 46 -23.99 9.34 -49.70
C THR A 46 -22.72 9.76 -48.94
N ILE A 47 -22.70 9.55 -47.65
CA ILE A 47 -21.56 9.80 -46.78
C ILE A 47 -20.98 8.47 -46.32
N THR A 48 -19.70 8.27 -46.55
CA THR A 48 -19.00 7.12 -46.01
C THR A 48 -18.29 7.56 -44.71
N VAL A 49 -18.60 6.91 -43.60
CA VAL A 49 -17.94 7.06 -42.30
C VAL A 49 -16.89 5.95 -42.22
N LEU A 50 -15.66 6.34 -41.92
CA LEU A 50 -14.53 5.42 -41.73
C LEU A 50 -14.27 5.25 -40.25
N GLY A 51 -14.09 4.01 -39.81
CA GLY A 51 -13.66 3.69 -38.47
C GLY A 51 -12.20 4.10 -38.20
N ILE A 52 -11.95 4.50 -37.01
CA ILE A 52 -10.60 4.76 -36.45
C ILE A 52 -10.48 3.96 -35.16
N ASN A 53 -9.27 3.64 -34.73
CA ASN A 53 -9.09 3.01 -33.43
C ASN A 53 -9.41 3.98 -32.29
N ASP A 54 -10.26 3.59 -31.39
CA ASP A 54 -10.48 4.24 -30.12
C ASP A 54 -9.50 3.70 -29.05
N ASP A 55 -9.22 4.50 -28.03
CA ASP A 55 -8.36 4.08 -26.93
C ASP A 55 -9.17 3.26 -25.90
N PRO A 56 -8.63 2.15 -25.37
CA PRO A 56 -9.29 1.38 -24.32
C PRO A 56 -9.42 2.20 -23.04
N VAL A 57 -10.46 1.97 -22.29
CA VAL A 57 -10.76 2.63 -21.01
C VAL A 57 -10.58 1.62 -19.88
N ALA A 58 -9.52 1.79 -19.08
CA ALA A 58 -9.26 0.99 -17.90
C ALA A 58 -9.85 1.64 -16.64
N GLN A 59 -10.41 0.82 -15.74
CA GLN A 59 -10.97 1.21 -14.46
C GLN A 59 -10.13 0.61 -13.33
N ASP A 60 -10.08 1.31 -12.19
CA ASP A 60 -9.36 0.82 -11.01
C ASP A 60 -10.11 -0.38 -10.39
N ASP A 61 -9.36 -1.40 -9.98
CA ASP A 61 -9.83 -2.63 -9.36
C ASP A 61 -9.48 -2.70 -7.88
N VAL A 62 -10.30 -3.44 -7.13
CA VAL A 62 -10.13 -3.63 -5.69
C VAL A 62 -10.31 -5.10 -5.29
N GLY A 63 -9.58 -5.49 -4.25
CA GLY A 63 -9.71 -6.78 -3.60
C GLY A 63 -9.41 -6.69 -2.11
N VAL A 64 -10.01 -7.58 -1.32
CA VAL A 64 -9.79 -7.68 0.13
C VAL A 64 -9.45 -9.13 0.47
N ILE A 65 -8.45 -9.33 1.31
CA ILE A 65 -7.97 -10.67 1.72
C ILE A 65 -7.52 -10.66 3.17
N ALA A 66 -7.75 -11.74 3.89
CA ALA A 66 -7.14 -11.93 5.20
C ALA A 66 -5.66 -12.32 5.06
N GLU A 67 -4.83 -11.93 6.01
CA GLU A 67 -3.43 -12.37 6.07
C GLU A 67 -3.32 -13.90 6.05
N GLY A 68 -2.17 -14.41 5.64
CA GLY A 68 -1.91 -15.85 5.52
C GLY A 68 -2.72 -16.55 4.42
N SER A 69 -3.57 -15.84 3.67
CA SER A 69 -4.47 -16.40 2.66
C SER A 69 -4.06 -16.04 1.24
N THR A 70 -4.69 -16.69 0.27
CA THR A 70 -4.54 -16.36 -1.16
C THR A 70 -5.89 -16.00 -1.75
N LEU A 71 -6.00 -14.79 -2.29
CA LEU A 71 -7.11 -14.35 -3.13
C LEU A 71 -6.89 -14.93 -4.53
N THR A 72 -7.90 -15.54 -5.12
CA THR A 72 -7.87 -16.01 -6.52
C THR A 72 -9.05 -15.43 -7.28
N VAL A 73 -8.77 -14.76 -8.37
CA VAL A 73 -9.74 -14.17 -9.27
C VAL A 73 -9.53 -14.75 -10.66
N ALA A 74 -10.44 -15.64 -11.08
CA ALA A 74 -10.35 -16.31 -12.36
C ALA A 74 -11.03 -15.47 -13.45
N ASN A 75 -10.52 -15.60 -14.69
CA ASN A 75 -11.17 -15.02 -15.86
C ASN A 75 -12.52 -15.71 -16.09
N SER A 76 -13.59 -15.08 -15.63
CA SER A 76 -14.97 -15.35 -16.04
C SER A 76 -15.86 -14.22 -15.54
N ALA A 77 -16.75 -13.76 -16.40
CA ALA A 77 -17.83 -12.87 -16.03
C ALA A 77 -18.56 -13.44 -14.79
N ASN A 78 -18.54 -12.74 -13.68
CA ASN A 78 -19.11 -13.10 -12.39
C ASN A 78 -18.27 -14.03 -11.49
N ALA A 79 -17.34 -13.39 -10.77
CA ALA A 79 -17.04 -13.74 -9.38
C ALA A 79 -16.62 -15.19 -9.09
N ASN A 80 -15.54 -15.65 -9.70
CA ASN A 80 -14.79 -16.73 -9.08
C ASN A 80 -13.70 -16.16 -8.17
N VAL A 81 -14.11 -15.28 -7.24
CA VAL A 81 -13.26 -14.87 -6.14
C VAL A 81 -13.28 -15.99 -5.11
N SER A 82 -12.12 -16.57 -4.84
CA SER A 82 -11.94 -17.58 -3.79
C SER A 82 -10.79 -17.18 -2.87
N GLY A 83 -10.91 -17.51 -1.61
CA GLY A 83 -9.97 -17.18 -0.55
C GLY A 83 -10.68 -16.79 0.73
N SER A 84 -9.94 -16.64 1.82
CA SER A 84 -10.48 -16.10 3.08
C SER A 84 -10.49 -14.57 2.98
N TYR A 85 -11.61 -14.00 2.61
CA TYR A 85 -11.81 -12.57 2.54
C TYR A 85 -12.96 -12.14 3.46
N ASP A 86 -12.95 -10.87 3.85
CA ASP A 86 -14.09 -10.30 4.55
C ASP A 86 -15.21 -10.06 3.55
N ALA A 87 -16.35 -10.68 3.78
CA ALA A 87 -17.55 -10.55 2.94
C ALA A 87 -18.13 -9.13 2.91
N THR A 88 -17.62 -8.22 3.71
CA THR A 88 -17.98 -6.79 3.72
C THR A 88 -17.09 -5.94 2.82
N GLY A 89 -15.97 -6.51 2.31
CA GLY A 89 -15.05 -5.84 1.39
C GLY A 89 -15.55 -5.85 -0.05
N GLU A 90 -15.18 -4.84 -0.82
CA GLU A 90 -15.47 -4.75 -2.24
C GLU A 90 -14.46 -5.57 -3.04
N HIS A 91 -14.95 -6.32 -4.03
CA HIS A 91 -14.15 -7.06 -5.01
C HIS A 91 -14.63 -6.73 -6.40
N SER A 92 -13.73 -6.30 -7.27
CA SER A 92 -14.06 -5.90 -8.65
C SER A 92 -14.19 -7.09 -9.62
N GLY A 93 -13.71 -8.27 -9.27
CA GLY A 93 -13.60 -9.40 -10.20
C GLY A 93 -12.23 -9.44 -10.85
N ASP A 94 -12.09 -10.05 -12.06
CA ASP A 94 -10.86 -9.91 -12.84
C ASP A 94 -10.73 -8.49 -13.41
N VAL A 95 -9.51 -8.12 -13.83
CA VAL A 95 -9.23 -6.72 -14.19
C VAL A 95 -9.72 -6.29 -15.56
N ILE A 96 -10.27 -7.18 -16.38
CA ILE A 96 -10.81 -6.85 -17.70
C ILE A 96 -12.34 -7.03 -17.75
N ASP A 97 -12.80 -8.21 -17.34
CA ASP A 97 -14.20 -8.61 -17.49
C ASP A 97 -14.86 -8.69 -16.11
N THR A 98 -15.16 -7.56 -15.54
CA THR A 98 -15.79 -7.47 -14.25
C THR A 98 -17.30 -7.50 -14.36
N SER A 99 -17.95 -8.14 -13.40
CA SER A 99 -19.41 -8.12 -13.26
C SER A 99 -19.93 -6.81 -12.64
N SER A 100 -19.03 -5.94 -12.20
CA SER A 100 -19.33 -4.67 -11.57
C SER A 100 -19.20 -3.53 -12.59
N SER A 101 -20.28 -2.87 -12.89
CA SER A 101 -20.30 -1.76 -13.85
C SER A 101 -19.40 -0.57 -13.53
N SER A 102 -18.87 -0.51 -12.30
CA SER A 102 -17.95 0.55 -11.85
C SER A 102 -16.47 0.23 -12.06
N HIS A 103 -16.14 -1.03 -12.37
CA HIS A 103 -14.75 -1.53 -12.51
C HIS A 103 -14.52 -2.23 -13.85
N THR A 104 -15.50 -2.18 -14.78
CA THR A 104 -15.39 -2.88 -16.07
C THR A 104 -14.52 -2.09 -17.03
N ASP A 105 -13.46 -2.71 -17.52
CA ASP A 105 -12.69 -2.18 -18.63
C ASP A 105 -13.48 -2.29 -19.93
N SER A 106 -13.31 -1.35 -20.82
CA SER A 106 -14.11 -1.27 -22.05
C SER A 106 -13.30 -0.66 -23.19
N ASP A 107 -13.82 -0.90 -24.39
CA ASP A 107 -13.38 -0.27 -25.62
C ASP A 107 -14.61 0.11 -26.43
N ALA A 108 -14.55 1.20 -27.18
CA ALA A 108 -15.65 1.60 -28.07
C ALA A 108 -15.66 0.76 -29.35
N ASP A 109 -14.50 0.29 -29.79
CA ASP A 109 -14.35 -0.55 -30.97
C ASP A 109 -15.02 -1.93 -30.77
N ALA A 110 -15.88 -2.33 -31.70
CA ALA A 110 -16.78 -3.49 -31.53
C ALA A 110 -16.05 -4.84 -31.49
N SER A 111 -14.87 -4.95 -32.13
CA SER A 111 -14.08 -6.18 -32.20
C SER A 111 -12.75 -6.10 -31.45
N SER A 112 -12.53 -5.08 -30.64
CA SER A 112 -11.32 -4.95 -29.83
C SER A 112 -11.18 -6.14 -28.86
N SER A 113 -9.96 -6.62 -28.71
CA SER A 113 -9.62 -7.70 -27.78
C SER A 113 -8.67 -7.17 -26.72
N LEU A 114 -9.23 -6.83 -25.56
CA LEU A 114 -8.49 -6.28 -24.44
C LEU A 114 -7.56 -7.33 -23.83
N SER A 115 -6.35 -6.90 -23.45
CA SER A 115 -5.38 -7.74 -22.78
C SER A 115 -4.42 -6.95 -21.90
N ILE A 116 -3.96 -7.57 -20.80
CA ILE A 116 -2.93 -6.99 -19.94
C ILE A 116 -1.57 -7.27 -20.56
N THR A 117 -0.79 -6.20 -20.78
CA THR A 117 0.53 -6.26 -21.39
C THR A 117 1.70 -6.05 -20.42
N HIS A 118 1.48 -5.26 -19.39
CA HIS A 118 2.46 -4.99 -18.32
C HIS A 118 1.79 -4.86 -16.96
N VAL A 119 2.58 -5.11 -15.92
CA VAL A 119 2.20 -4.89 -14.52
C VAL A 119 3.42 -4.42 -13.74
N LYS A 120 3.19 -3.63 -12.69
CA LYS A 120 4.22 -3.19 -11.74
C LYS A 120 3.62 -2.90 -10.36
N LEU A 121 4.44 -2.95 -9.33
CA LEU A 121 4.10 -2.30 -8.06
C LEU A 121 4.05 -0.78 -8.28
N SER A 122 3.14 -0.08 -7.63
CA SER A 122 3.05 1.39 -7.71
C SER A 122 4.40 2.04 -7.37
N GLY A 123 4.88 2.92 -8.25
CA GLY A 123 6.23 3.49 -8.17
C GLY A 123 7.38 2.61 -8.67
N GLY A 124 7.12 1.35 -9.04
CA GLY A 124 8.10 0.41 -9.56
C GLY A 124 8.27 0.45 -11.08
N SER A 125 9.05 -0.50 -11.60
CA SER A 125 9.30 -0.67 -13.03
C SER A 125 8.32 -1.68 -13.64
N ASN A 126 7.93 -1.47 -14.91
CA ASN A 126 7.06 -2.37 -15.63
C ASN A 126 7.71 -3.76 -15.83
N SER A 127 6.92 -4.79 -15.57
CA SER A 127 7.19 -6.17 -15.95
C SER A 127 6.23 -6.59 -17.06
N THR A 128 6.73 -7.22 -18.09
CA THR A 128 5.91 -7.69 -19.23
C THR A 128 5.05 -8.86 -18.79
N VAL A 129 3.77 -8.84 -19.13
CA VAL A 129 2.84 -9.96 -18.99
C VAL A 129 2.86 -10.76 -20.30
N ALA A 130 3.08 -12.07 -20.20
CA ALA A 130 3.15 -12.92 -21.39
C ALA A 130 1.79 -13.00 -22.08
N SER A 131 1.75 -12.85 -23.40
CA SER A 131 0.51 -12.96 -24.17
C SER A 131 -0.15 -14.34 -23.98
N SER A 132 -1.47 -14.37 -23.94
CA SER A 132 -2.28 -15.58 -23.71
C SER A 132 -1.97 -16.28 -22.36
N SER A 133 -1.45 -15.57 -21.38
CA SER A 133 -1.25 -16.07 -20.03
C SER A 133 -2.51 -15.87 -19.16
N SER A 134 -2.60 -16.66 -18.10
CA SER A 134 -3.54 -16.52 -17.01
C SER A 134 -2.77 -16.62 -15.68
N TYR A 135 -3.43 -16.33 -14.55
CA TYR A 135 -2.77 -16.43 -13.25
C TYR A 135 -2.13 -17.79 -12.98
N ASN A 136 -2.69 -18.88 -13.49
CA ASN A 136 -2.23 -20.25 -13.30
C ASN A 136 -1.45 -20.83 -14.49
N SER A 137 -1.23 -20.05 -15.56
CA SER A 137 -0.48 -20.46 -16.76
C SER A 137 0.34 -19.30 -17.31
N ASN A 138 1.63 -19.32 -17.05
CA ASN A 138 2.61 -18.30 -17.47
C ASN A 138 2.28 -16.87 -16.96
N GLY A 139 1.56 -16.72 -15.85
CA GLY A 139 1.29 -15.43 -15.23
C GLY A 139 2.57 -14.73 -14.76
N THR A 140 2.54 -13.41 -14.71
CA THR A 140 3.66 -12.57 -14.26
C THR A 140 3.47 -12.21 -12.80
N SER A 141 4.50 -12.50 -11.97
CA SER A 141 4.46 -12.25 -10.53
C SER A 141 5.19 -10.96 -10.17
N ILE A 142 4.57 -10.15 -9.32
CA ILE A 142 5.13 -8.92 -8.73
C ILE A 142 4.98 -9.01 -7.21
N THR A 143 6.09 -8.88 -6.51
CA THR A 143 6.09 -8.85 -5.04
C THR A 143 5.81 -7.42 -4.56
N GLY A 144 4.76 -7.27 -3.76
CA GLY A 144 4.41 -6.08 -3.01
C GLY A 144 5.05 -6.07 -1.62
N THR A 145 4.55 -5.23 -0.74
CA THR A 145 4.96 -5.18 0.67
C THR A 145 4.30 -6.30 1.47
N TYR A 146 3.00 -6.50 1.26
CA TYR A 146 2.17 -7.40 2.06
C TYR A 146 1.86 -8.71 1.35
N GLY A 147 2.19 -8.85 0.07
CA GLY A 147 1.93 -10.07 -0.66
C GLY A 147 2.53 -10.08 -2.06
N THR A 148 2.22 -11.13 -2.80
CA THR A 148 2.66 -11.30 -4.19
C THR A 148 1.45 -11.44 -5.11
N LEU A 149 1.33 -10.51 -6.06
CA LEU A 149 0.37 -10.57 -7.17
C LEU A 149 0.94 -11.45 -8.30
N THR A 150 0.14 -12.35 -8.85
CA THR A 150 0.42 -13.04 -10.12
C THR A 150 -0.75 -12.82 -11.05
N ILE A 151 -0.51 -12.17 -12.19
CA ILE A 151 -1.55 -11.76 -13.15
C ILE A 151 -1.30 -12.35 -14.53
N GLY A 152 -2.37 -12.68 -15.24
CA GLY A 152 -2.36 -13.11 -16.64
C GLY A 152 -2.75 -12.01 -17.61
N ALA A 153 -2.46 -12.21 -18.88
CA ALA A 153 -2.90 -11.33 -19.97
C ALA A 153 -4.42 -11.31 -20.12
N ASP A 154 -5.10 -12.33 -19.64
CA ASP A 154 -6.55 -12.46 -19.64
C ASP A 154 -7.26 -11.72 -18.50
N GLY A 155 -6.53 -10.95 -17.68
CA GLY A 155 -7.04 -10.19 -16.55
C GLY A 155 -7.19 -10.97 -15.24
N SER A 156 -7.12 -12.30 -15.30
CA SER A 156 -7.18 -13.15 -14.10
C SER A 156 -5.94 -12.97 -13.22
N TYR A 157 -6.11 -13.06 -11.90
CA TYR A 157 -4.98 -12.91 -10.97
C TYR A 157 -5.12 -13.73 -9.69
N THR A 158 -3.99 -13.92 -9.02
CA THR A 158 -3.92 -14.33 -7.60
C THR A 158 -3.12 -13.32 -6.81
N TYR A 159 -3.49 -13.16 -5.54
CA TYR A 159 -2.67 -12.41 -4.60
C TYR A 159 -2.49 -13.25 -3.32
N ALA A 160 -1.24 -13.55 -2.99
CA ALA A 160 -0.88 -14.32 -1.79
C ALA A 160 -0.36 -13.37 -0.70
N ALA A 161 -1.15 -13.21 0.37
CA ALA A 161 -0.82 -12.36 1.52
C ALA A 161 0.00 -13.16 2.56
N THR A 162 1.27 -13.45 2.25
CA THR A 162 2.12 -14.40 2.99
C THR A 162 3.53 -13.86 3.26
N THR A 163 3.70 -12.56 3.44
CA THR A 163 4.98 -11.93 3.77
C THR A 163 5.11 -11.71 5.28
N ASP A 164 6.33 -11.57 5.80
CA ASP A 164 6.58 -11.22 7.20
C ASP A 164 5.90 -9.89 7.60
N ALA A 165 5.73 -8.96 6.64
CA ALA A 165 5.03 -7.70 6.86
C ALA A 165 3.52 -7.89 7.02
N THR A 166 2.95 -8.93 6.41
CA THR A 166 1.56 -9.33 6.58
C THR A 166 1.33 -9.93 7.96
N ASP A 167 2.20 -10.88 8.37
CA ASP A 167 2.13 -11.54 9.68
C ASP A 167 2.34 -10.56 10.86
N ALA A 168 2.76 -9.34 10.61
CA ALA A 168 2.91 -8.29 11.61
C ALA A 168 1.66 -7.41 11.78
N LEU A 169 0.57 -7.69 11.08
CA LEU A 169 -0.70 -6.97 11.20
C LEU A 169 -1.56 -7.58 12.31
N ASP A 170 -1.83 -6.83 13.35
CA ASP A 170 -2.73 -7.26 14.42
C ASP A 170 -4.19 -7.36 13.97
N ALA A 171 -4.99 -8.14 14.68
CA ALA A 171 -6.43 -8.25 14.43
C ALA A 171 -7.12 -6.88 14.51
N GLY A 172 -7.76 -6.47 13.42
CA GLY A 172 -8.42 -5.18 13.24
C GLY A 172 -7.54 -4.12 12.57
N GLU A 173 -6.29 -4.42 12.29
CA GLU A 173 -5.45 -3.62 11.41
C GLU A 173 -5.65 -4.02 9.95
N SER A 174 -5.26 -3.14 9.04
CA SER A 174 -5.26 -3.42 7.61
C SER A 174 -4.16 -2.62 6.90
N ALA A 175 -3.68 -3.18 5.80
CA ALA A 175 -2.69 -2.54 4.95
C ALA A 175 -3.01 -2.78 3.47
N THR A 176 -2.39 -2.03 2.56
CA THR A 176 -2.68 -2.13 1.13
C THR A 176 -1.42 -2.26 0.30
N ASP A 177 -1.49 -3.12 -0.71
CA ASP A 177 -0.60 -3.08 -1.86
C ASP A 177 -1.36 -2.53 -3.07
N THR A 178 -0.72 -1.65 -3.83
CA THR A 178 -1.28 -1.11 -5.07
C THR A 178 -0.36 -1.45 -6.24
N PHE A 179 -0.92 -2.11 -7.24
CA PHE A 179 -0.25 -2.45 -8.49
C PHE A 179 -0.85 -1.63 -9.62
N VAL A 180 -0.07 -1.35 -10.63
CA VAL A 180 -0.51 -0.66 -11.85
C VAL A 180 -0.42 -1.65 -12.99
N TYR A 181 -1.52 -1.89 -13.70
CA TYR A 181 -1.54 -2.68 -14.93
C TYR A 181 -1.65 -1.81 -16.17
N THR A 182 -1.24 -2.36 -17.29
CA THR A 182 -1.36 -1.73 -18.62
C THR A 182 -2.29 -2.58 -19.47
N LEU A 183 -3.44 -2.01 -19.80
CA LEU A 183 -4.43 -2.55 -20.70
C LEU A 183 -4.11 -2.17 -22.14
N SER A 184 -4.34 -3.06 -23.09
CA SER A 184 -4.16 -2.82 -24.53
C SER A 184 -5.27 -3.47 -25.34
N ASP A 185 -5.71 -2.78 -26.37
CA ASP A 185 -6.55 -3.28 -27.48
C ASP A 185 -5.75 -3.91 -28.63
N GLY A 186 -4.42 -3.92 -28.53
CA GLY A 186 -3.45 -4.35 -29.56
C GLY A 186 -2.88 -3.21 -30.39
N THR A 187 -3.42 -1.99 -30.29
CA THR A 187 -3.01 -0.76 -31.04
C THR A 187 -2.54 0.32 -30.09
N THR A 188 -3.33 0.60 -29.07
CA THR A 188 -3.06 1.62 -28.03
C THR A 188 -3.08 1.02 -26.64
N ILE A 189 -2.70 1.80 -25.63
CA ILE A 189 -2.61 1.35 -24.24
C ILE A 189 -3.15 2.39 -23.27
N THR A 190 -3.74 1.92 -22.19
CA THR A 190 -4.09 2.73 -21.00
C THR A 190 -3.64 2.02 -19.72
N THR A 191 -3.78 2.67 -18.58
CA THR A 191 -3.37 2.09 -17.29
C THR A 191 -4.40 2.34 -16.21
N ALA A 192 -4.58 1.37 -15.30
CA ALA A 192 -5.32 1.53 -14.06
C ALA A 192 -4.65 0.76 -12.92
N ASN A 193 -5.25 0.81 -11.73
CA ASN A 193 -4.69 0.23 -10.52
C ASN A 193 -5.46 -1.03 -10.09
N ILE A 194 -4.74 -1.95 -9.45
CA ILE A 194 -5.31 -3.02 -8.62
C ILE A 194 -4.90 -2.70 -7.18
N THR A 195 -5.85 -2.43 -6.30
CA THR A 195 -5.59 -2.17 -4.88
C THR A 195 -6.08 -3.34 -4.04
N ILE A 196 -5.18 -4.04 -3.39
CA ILE A 196 -5.48 -5.16 -2.51
C ILE A 196 -5.34 -4.71 -1.05
N THR A 197 -6.43 -4.82 -0.29
CA THR A 197 -6.45 -4.61 1.16
C THR A 197 -6.23 -5.94 1.88
N VAL A 198 -5.18 -6.01 2.67
CA VAL A 198 -4.88 -7.14 3.55
C VAL A 198 -5.40 -6.82 4.95
N LEU A 199 -6.18 -7.73 5.52
CA LEU A 199 -6.74 -7.62 6.87
C LEU A 199 -5.91 -8.49 7.82
N GLY A 200 -5.41 -7.88 8.88
CA GLY A 200 -4.68 -8.57 9.93
C GLY A 200 -5.58 -9.48 10.76
N ALA A 201 -5.01 -10.55 11.25
CA ALA A 201 -5.63 -11.50 12.17
C ALA A 201 -4.80 -11.65 13.45
N ASN A 202 -5.27 -12.40 14.40
CA ASN A 202 -4.49 -12.68 15.59
C ASN A 202 -3.58 -13.89 15.36
N ASP A 203 -2.29 -13.70 15.46
CA ASP A 203 -1.33 -14.78 15.42
C ASP A 203 -1.33 -15.61 16.71
N ALA A 204 -1.13 -16.91 16.55
CA ALA A 204 -0.97 -17.78 17.69
C ALA A 204 0.44 -17.64 18.27
N PRO A 205 0.59 -17.56 19.60
CA PRO A 205 1.91 -17.51 20.22
C PRO A 205 2.72 -18.79 19.92
N VAL A 206 3.99 -18.61 19.59
CA VAL A 206 4.91 -19.73 19.32
C VAL A 206 5.74 -19.99 20.56
N ALA A 207 5.47 -21.08 21.24
CA ALA A 207 6.30 -21.56 22.35
C ALA A 207 7.55 -22.30 21.81
N ARG A 208 8.71 -22.00 22.39
CA ARG A 208 9.96 -22.72 22.11
C ARG A 208 10.32 -23.57 23.32
N ASN A 209 10.96 -24.72 23.07
CA ASN A 209 11.43 -25.58 24.15
C ASN A 209 12.70 -25.00 24.74
N ASP A 210 12.73 -24.89 26.07
CA ASP A 210 13.89 -24.49 26.84
C ASP A 210 14.55 -25.71 27.45
N THR A 211 15.87 -25.61 27.69
CA THR A 211 16.66 -26.64 28.34
C THR A 211 17.54 -26.04 29.44
N GLY A 212 17.62 -26.72 30.56
CA GLY A 212 18.50 -26.34 31.65
C GLY A 212 19.31 -27.55 32.16
N THR A 213 20.52 -27.29 32.67
CA THR A 213 21.35 -28.32 33.33
C THR A 213 21.75 -27.79 34.70
N ILE A 214 21.60 -28.64 35.70
CA ILE A 214 21.93 -28.30 37.10
C ILE A 214 22.64 -29.47 37.78
N ASN A 215 23.56 -29.16 38.64
CA ASN A 215 24.19 -30.16 39.54
C ASN A 215 23.24 -30.49 40.70
N GLU A 216 23.42 -31.66 41.30
CA GLU A 216 22.75 -31.99 42.55
C GLU A 216 23.07 -30.96 43.66
N ASP A 217 22.13 -30.72 44.54
CA ASP A 217 22.21 -29.74 45.64
C ASP A 217 22.33 -28.24 45.20
N ALA A 218 22.25 -27.94 43.92
CA ALA A 218 22.24 -26.58 43.38
C ALA A 218 20.83 -26.05 43.10
N THR A 219 20.72 -24.77 42.81
CA THR A 219 19.45 -24.12 42.37
C THR A 219 19.66 -23.54 40.96
N LEU A 220 18.85 -23.97 40.01
CA LEU A 220 18.76 -23.32 38.71
C LEU A 220 17.76 -22.18 38.79
N THR A 221 18.19 -20.96 38.55
CA THR A 221 17.32 -19.81 38.40
C THR A 221 17.37 -19.39 36.96
N VAL A 222 16.19 -19.43 36.26
CA VAL A 222 16.01 -18.89 34.91
C VAL A 222 15.26 -17.59 35.08
N SER A 223 15.88 -16.47 34.70
CA SER A 223 15.19 -15.19 34.61
C SER A 223 14.26 -15.18 33.37
N ASP A 224 13.16 -14.47 33.46
CA ASP A 224 12.32 -14.14 32.30
C ASP A 224 13.20 -13.53 31.21
N GLY A 225 13.23 -14.16 30.05
CA GLY A 225 14.17 -13.84 28.95
C GLY A 225 13.85 -12.56 28.15
N ASP A 226 13.11 -11.63 28.72
CA ASP A 226 12.74 -10.35 28.09
C ASP A 226 13.85 -9.28 28.13
N GLY A 227 15.09 -9.69 28.48
CA GLY A 227 16.23 -8.77 28.56
C GLY A 227 16.17 -7.82 29.74
N ASN A 228 15.14 -7.92 30.57
CA ASN A 228 15.06 -7.23 31.84
C ASN A 228 15.84 -8.02 32.89
N SER A 229 17.15 -7.81 32.95
CA SER A 229 17.97 -8.33 34.03
C SER A 229 17.32 -7.94 35.34
N THR A 230 16.80 -8.92 36.09
CA THR A 230 16.32 -8.62 37.46
C THR A 230 17.46 -7.97 38.23
N VAL A 231 17.18 -6.93 38.98
CA VAL A 231 18.18 -6.22 39.81
C VAL A 231 18.94 -7.19 40.71
N ALA A 232 18.33 -8.36 41.05
CA ALA A 232 18.96 -9.43 41.81
C ALA A 232 20.10 -10.14 41.08
N ALA A 233 20.14 -10.15 39.73
CA ALA A 233 21.21 -10.72 38.93
C ALA A 233 22.22 -9.65 38.45
N ALA A 234 21.94 -8.39 38.66
CA ALA A 234 22.82 -7.30 38.28
C ALA A 234 24.05 -7.30 39.22
N THR A 235 25.24 -7.37 38.67
CA THR A 235 26.45 -7.10 39.41
C THR A 235 26.73 -5.60 39.42
N PHE A 236 27.02 -5.04 40.59
CA PHE A 236 27.44 -3.65 40.66
C PHE A 236 28.75 -3.50 39.86
N VAL A 237 28.73 -2.64 38.86
CA VAL A 237 29.88 -2.39 37.97
C VAL A 237 30.59 -1.13 38.41
N ASP A 238 29.88 -0.03 38.58
CA ASP A 238 30.51 1.24 38.92
C ASP A 238 29.51 2.26 39.47
N SER A 239 30.02 3.39 40.01
CA SER A 239 29.21 4.50 40.52
C SER A 239 29.85 5.84 40.23
N PHE A 240 29.00 6.85 40.10
CA PHE A 240 29.39 8.25 40.03
C PHE A 240 28.63 9.06 41.07
N SER A 241 29.32 9.88 41.84
CA SER A 241 28.67 10.69 42.87
C SER A 241 28.12 12.00 42.28
N ILE A 242 26.84 12.17 42.41
CA ILE A 242 26.10 13.38 42.00
C ILE A 242 25.71 14.29 43.18
N SER A 243 26.21 14.00 44.37
CA SER A 243 25.80 14.64 45.63
C SER A 243 26.07 16.14 45.69
N SER A 244 26.99 16.65 44.88
CA SER A 244 27.26 18.09 44.75
C SER A 244 26.23 18.84 43.90
N GLN A 245 25.53 18.14 43.00
CA GLN A 245 24.49 18.69 42.11
C GLN A 245 23.10 18.32 42.62
N GLN A 246 22.91 17.11 43.13
CA GLN A 246 21.61 16.61 43.58
C GLN A 246 21.74 15.66 44.76
N GLY A 247 21.24 16.07 45.93
CA GLY A 247 21.30 15.26 47.15
C GLY A 247 20.16 14.24 47.30
N SER A 248 19.07 14.41 46.57
CA SER A 248 17.94 13.48 46.58
C SER A 248 17.47 13.26 45.14
N PRO A 249 18.20 12.43 44.39
CA PRO A 249 17.80 12.11 43.03
C PRO A 249 16.50 11.29 43.01
N SER A 250 15.62 11.55 42.07
CA SER A 250 14.34 10.88 41.91
C SER A 250 14.15 10.27 40.52
N GLY A 251 14.92 10.71 39.55
CA GLY A 251 14.84 10.18 38.18
C GLY A 251 16.17 10.21 37.45
N LEU A 252 16.33 9.26 36.54
CA LEU A 252 17.53 9.08 35.70
C LEU A 252 17.07 8.73 34.28
N ALA A 253 17.69 9.35 33.28
CA ALA A 253 17.55 8.97 31.88
C ALA A 253 18.90 9.07 31.15
N PHE A 254 19.05 8.29 30.09
CA PHE A 254 20.14 8.41 29.13
C PHE A 254 19.59 8.79 27.75
N ASN A 255 20.42 9.44 26.94
CA ASN A 255 20.15 9.54 25.51
C ASN A 255 20.36 8.18 24.82
N THR A 256 19.99 8.06 23.57
CA THR A 256 19.98 6.79 22.81
C THR A 256 21.33 6.09 22.70
N ASP A 257 22.41 6.83 22.66
CA ASP A 257 23.78 6.27 22.56
C ASP A 257 24.52 6.20 23.91
N GLY A 258 23.84 6.59 25.01
CA GLY A 258 24.38 6.57 26.35
C GLY A 258 25.48 7.60 26.65
N THR A 259 25.76 8.52 25.75
CA THR A 259 26.80 9.55 25.92
C THR A 259 26.37 10.72 26.79
N LYS A 260 25.07 10.82 27.09
CA LYS A 260 24.50 11.80 28.00
C LYS A 260 23.64 11.12 29.07
N MET A 261 23.75 11.60 30.29
CA MET A 261 22.95 11.19 31.44
C MET A 261 22.23 12.43 32.02
N PHE A 262 20.96 12.29 32.33
CA PHE A 262 20.13 13.33 32.94
C PHE A 262 19.60 12.85 34.30
N VAL A 263 19.79 13.65 35.34
CA VAL A 263 19.34 13.31 36.69
C VAL A 263 18.44 14.42 37.20
N THR A 264 17.25 14.07 37.66
CA THR A 264 16.34 14.99 38.35
C THR A 264 16.18 14.66 39.81
N GLY A 265 15.72 15.62 40.62
CA GLY A 265 15.47 15.47 42.03
C GLY A 265 15.05 16.80 42.67
N TYR A 266 14.86 16.81 43.99
CA TYR A 266 14.22 17.95 44.69
C TYR A 266 15.01 18.59 45.84
N SER A 267 16.10 17.99 46.33
CA SER A 267 16.81 18.49 47.55
C SER A 267 17.78 19.64 47.29
N SER A 268 18.22 19.87 46.06
CA SER A 268 19.14 20.98 45.70
C SER A 268 18.48 21.97 44.71
N GLY A 269 17.16 22.18 44.84
CA GLY A 269 16.33 22.83 43.88
C GLY A 269 15.75 21.83 42.84
N GLN A 270 14.59 22.16 42.29
CA GLN A 270 13.96 21.31 41.25
C GLN A 270 14.71 21.53 39.93
N LYS A 271 15.65 20.62 39.64
CA LYS A 271 16.54 20.72 38.46
C LYS A 271 16.62 19.41 37.73
N VAL A 272 16.89 19.51 36.45
CA VAL A 272 17.43 18.42 35.65
C VAL A 272 18.89 18.72 35.38
N ASN A 273 19.79 17.86 35.89
CA ASN A 273 21.23 18.00 35.74
C ASN A 273 21.69 17.14 34.55
N GLU A 274 22.49 17.71 33.66
CA GLU A 274 23.06 17.02 32.49
C GLU A 274 24.51 16.66 32.77
N TYR A 275 24.87 15.43 32.37
CA TYR A 275 26.23 14.90 32.42
C TYR A 275 26.58 14.34 31.02
N THR A 276 27.85 14.52 30.60
CA THR A 276 28.41 13.79 29.47
C THR A 276 29.22 12.60 29.95
N LEU A 277 29.12 11.49 29.19
CA LEU A 277 29.90 10.27 29.43
C LEU A 277 30.89 10.07 28.29
N SER A 278 32.16 9.90 28.59
CA SER A 278 33.17 9.64 27.54
C SER A 278 33.07 8.22 26.96
N THR A 279 32.43 7.32 27.70
CA THR A 279 32.03 5.99 27.23
C THR A 279 30.53 5.84 27.44
N GLY A 280 29.76 5.51 26.40
CA GLY A 280 28.28 5.40 26.46
C GLY A 280 27.86 4.39 27.53
N PHE A 281 26.88 4.78 28.37
CA PHE A 281 26.35 4.01 29.52
C PHE A 281 27.32 3.69 30.63
N ASP A 282 28.57 4.13 30.57
CA ASP A 282 29.55 3.97 31.65
C ASP A 282 29.54 5.20 32.57
N VAL A 283 28.83 5.10 33.68
CA VAL A 283 28.63 6.23 34.63
C VAL A 283 29.90 6.69 35.30
N SER A 284 30.96 5.84 35.39
CA SER A 284 32.25 6.25 35.92
C SER A 284 32.92 7.35 35.12
N THR A 285 32.59 7.44 33.86
CA THR A 285 33.11 8.44 32.92
C THR A 285 32.30 9.74 32.87
N ALA A 286 31.31 9.87 33.76
CA ALA A 286 30.40 11.01 33.74
C ALA A 286 31.09 12.32 34.21
N SER A 287 30.82 13.38 33.52
CA SER A 287 31.22 14.74 33.84
C SER A 287 30.00 15.67 33.81
N TYR A 288 29.81 16.45 34.87
CA TYR A 288 28.73 17.43 34.96
C TYR A 288 28.89 18.51 33.86
N VAL A 289 27.78 18.86 33.19
CA VAL A 289 27.76 19.86 32.11
C VAL A 289 27.01 21.10 32.58
N ASP A 290 25.70 20.96 32.87
CA ASP A 290 24.81 22.09 33.20
C ASP A 290 23.54 21.57 33.91
N SER A 291 22.67 22.50 34.34
CA SER A 291 21.37 22.16 34.89
C SER A 291 20.27 23.11 34.40
N LEU A 292 19.10 22.55 34.18
CA LEU A 292 17.86 23.27 33.88
C LEU A 292 17.01 23.38 35.15
N ASP A 293 16.66 24.60 35.58
CA ASP A 293 15.71 24.82 36.65
C ASP A 293 14.29 24.56 36.14
N ILE A 294 13.58 23.65 36.80
CA ILE A 294 12.20 23.25 36.49
C ILE A 294 11.22 23.56 37.60
N SER A 295 11.64 24.36 38.61
CA SER A 295 10.81 24.71 39.78
C SER A 295 9.50 25.42 39.42
N GLY A 296 9.44 26.10 38.28
CA GLY A 296 8.23 26.71 37.76
C GLY A 296 7.25 25.72 37.08
N GLN A 297 7.69 24.52 36.80
CA GLN A 297 6.92 23.47 36.09
C GLN A 297 6.55 22.32 37.03
N ASP A 298 7.50 21.84 37.83
CA ASP A 298 7.29 20.75 38.80
C ASP A 298 8.04 21.04 40.12
N THR A 299 7.32 20.96 41.24
CA THR A 299 7.88 21.17 42.56
C THR A 299 8.39 19.89 43.23
N VAL A 300 8.03 18.71 42.70
CA VAL A 300 8.43 17.41 43.24
C VAL A 300 8.71 16.46 42.07
N PRO A 301 9.72 16.74 41.25
CA PRO A 301 9.99 15.91 40.05
C PRO A 301 10.30 14.47 40.45
N ALA A 302 9.60 13.51 39.83
CA ALA A 302 9.68 12.09 40.12
C ALA A 302 10.46 11.30 39.09
N GLY A 303 10.64 11.86 37.89
CA GLY A 303 11.35 11.21 36.79
C GLY A 303 11.74 12.19 35.70
N VAL A 304 12.53 11.74 34.75
CA VAL A 304 12.85 12.48 33.53
C VAL A 304 12.90 11.50 32.38
N THR A 305 12.30 11.88 31.26
CA THR A 305 12.36 11.09 30.01
C THR A 305 12.36 12.00 28.78
N PHE A 306 12.70 11.46 27.62
CA PHE A 306 12.72 12.19 26.35
C PHE A 306 11.89 11.44 25.31
N ASN A 307 11.36 12.17 24.32
CA ASN A 307 10.82 11.56 23.14
C ASN A 307 11.93 10.89 22.30
N THR A 308 11.56 10.09 21.33
CA THR A 308 12.49 9.25 20.54
C THR A 308 13.57 10.03 19.77
N ASP A 309 13.32 11.29 19.42
CA ASP A 309 14.29 12.16 18.73
C ASP A 309 15.05 13.11 19.69
N GLY A 310 14.80 13.03 20.99
CA GLY A 310 15.46 13.85 22.01
C GLY A 310 15.09 15.34 22.01
N THR A 311 14.12 15.76 21.20
CA THR A 311 13.73 17.19 21.06
C THR A 311 12.79 17.68 22.16
N LYS A 312 12.15 16.78 22.92
CA LYS A 312 11.25 17.10 24.03
C LYS A 312 11.64 16.29 25.26
N MET A 313 11.69 17.01 26.39
CA MET A 313 11.89 16.44 27.72
C MET A 313 10.58 16.46 28.49
N PHE A 314 10.30 15.40 29.23
CA PHE A 314 9.17 15.28 30.14
C PHE A 314 9.72 14.99 31.56
N VAL A 315 9.18 15.69 32.53
CA VAL A 315 9.57 15.57 33.96
C VAL A 315 8.34 15.29 34.78
#